data_71b056d16555f80ec06264ef925fb9f6
#
_entry.id   71b056d16555f80ec06264ef925fb9f6
#
_cell.length_a   1.000
_cell.length_b   1.000
_cell.length_c   1.000
_cell.angle_alpha   90.00
_cell.angle_beta   90.00
_cell.angle_gamma   90.00
#
_symmetry.space_group_name_H-M   'P 1'
#
loop_
_entity.id
_entity.type
_entity.pdbx_description
1 polymer ?
#
loop_
_entity_poly.entity_id
_entity_poly.type
_entity_poly.pdbx_seq_one_letter_code
_entity_poly.pdbx_strand_id
1 'polypeptide(L)'
;MPSTKRKASSRRSPARRVLRPRDPVPPDLEIAQAAELIPITRIAREAGIRPRELALYGEGKAKVRLEILERIGKQPPGKYIDVTAITPTPLGEGKTTVTIGLAQALGAQLGKRAFACIRQPSLGPTFGVKGGAAGGGYSQILPMEDVNLHLTGDTHAVTAATNLLAAAIDARMLHEGKTPDDEILARRLAPNGEFNRPQRARLERLGLDAAGPADLAPEDRRRLFRLDLDPERIAVNRVMDINDRMLRRIRIGLGEDEAGYDRPAGFDISAASEVMAILAL
;
A
#
# COMPACT_ATOMS: atom_id res chain seq x y z
N MET A 1 -57.86 -1.46 -3.55
CA MET A 1 -56.65 -2.30 -3.51
C MET A 1 -55.80 -1.87 -2.29
N PRO A 2 -55.53 -2.74 -1.30
CA PRO A 2 -54.83 -2.34 -0.09
C PRO A 2 -53.32 -2.29 -0.32
N SER A 3 -52.73 -1.16 0.05
CA SER A 3 -51.31 -0.90 0.06
C SER A 3 -50.59 -1.79 1.08
N THR A 4 -49.76 -2.72 0.60
CA THR A 4 -48.87 -3.53 1.44
C THR A 4 -47.72 -2.69 1.94
N LYS A 5 -47.81 -2.20 3.15
CA LYS A 5 -46.69 -1.61 3.90
C LYS A 5 -45.59 -2.69 4.09
N ARG A 6 -44.49 -2.58 3.35
CA ARG A 6 -43.26 -3.38 3.61
C ARG A 6 -42.80 -3.12 5.03
N LYS A 7 -42.92 -4.09 5.93
CA LYS A 7 -42.32 -4.09 7.25
C LYS A 7 -40.80 -3.90 7.09
N ALA A 8 -40.27 -2.79 7.59
CA ALA A 8 -38.85 -2.61 7.75
C ALA A 8 -38.32 -3.74 8.66
N SER A 9 -37.46 -4.59 8.12
CA SER A 9 -36.76 -5.62 8.88
C SER A 9 -35.97 -4.93 9.98
N SER A 10 -36.36 -5.15 11.25
CA SER A 10 -35.60 -4.70 12.40
C SER A 10 -34.24 -5.40 12.35
N ARG A 11 -33.20 -4.71 11.91
CA ARG A 11 -31.82 -5.17 12.02
C ARG A 11 -31.52 -5.31 13.52
N ARG A 12 -31.50 -6.54 14.03
CA ARG A 12 -31.03 -6.83 15.39
C ARG A 12 -29.65 -6.21 15.54
N SER A 13 -29.48 -5.35 16.54
CA SER A 13 -28.16 -4.84 16.93
C SER A 13 -27.24 -6.04 17.24
N PRO A 14 -25.98 -6.01 16.82
CA PRO A 14 -25.03 -7.06 17.15
C PRO A 14 -24.99 -7.25 18.67
N ALA A 15 -24.84 -8.49 19.11
CA ALA A 15 -24.74 -8.80 20.54
C ALA A 15 -23.61 -7.97 21.16
N ARG A 16 -23.92 -7.24 22.23
CA ARG A 16 -22.96 -6.37 22.91
C ARG A 16 -21.83 -7.22 23.50
N ARG A 17 -20.62 -7.01 23.02
CA ARG A 17 -19.41 -7.68 23.51
C ARG A 17 -18.80 -6.79 24.58
N VAL A 18 -18.82 -7.21 25.82
CA VAL A 18 -18.30 -6.44 26.96
C VAL A 18 -16.86 -6.90 27.22
N LEU A 19 -15.92 -5.96 27.09
CA LEU A 19 -14.55 -6.15 27.52
C LEU A 19 -14.49 -6.19 29.05
N ARG A 20 -13.75 -7.15 29.62
CA ARG A 20 -13.50 -7.27 31.07
C ARG A 20 -12.00 -7.17 31.32
N PRO A 21 -11.50 -5.97 31.58
CA PRO A 21 -10.07 -5.79 31.86
C PRO A 21 -9.67 -6.53 33.15
N ARG A 22 -8.44 -7.04 33.17
CA ARG A 22 -7.80 -7.57 34.40
C ARG A 22 -7.03 -6.43 35.07
N ASP A 23 -6.88 -6.55 36.40
CA ASP A 23 -6.05 -5.66 37.19
C ASP A 23 -5.05 -6.51 38.00
N PRO A 24 -3.73 -6.34 37.84
CA PRO A 24 -3.07 -5.43 36.93
C PRO A 24 -3.29 -5.80 35.45
N VAL A 25 -3.17 -4.81 34.55
CA VAL A 25 -3.29 -5.04 33.11
C VAL A 25 -2.13 -5.90 32.62
N PRO A 26 -2.39 -7.06 31.98
CA PRO A 26 -1.34 -7.92 31.45
C PRO A 26 -0.59 -7.27 30.28
N PRO A 27 0.57 -7.82 29.88
CA PRO A 27 1.28 -7.43 28.64
C PRO A 27 0.42 -7.64 27.39
N ASP A 28 0.65 -6.82 26.36
CA ASP A 28 -0.10 -6.80 25.10
C ASP A 28 -0.22 -8.20 24.46
N LEU A 29 0.87 -8.95 24.44
CA LEU A 29 0.92 -10.30 23.87
C LEU A 29 0.03 -11.29 24.64
N GLU A 30 0.03 -11.22 25.97
CA GLU A 30 -0.82 -12.08 26.82
C GLU A 30 -2.30 -11.78 26.58
N ILE A 31 -2.65 -10.50 26.45
CA ILE A 31 -4.02 -10.07 26.15
C ILE A 31 -4.45 -10.61 24.78
N ALA A 32 -3.56 -10.51 23.77
CA ALA A 32 -3.84 -10.98 22.41
C ALA A 32 -4.05 -12.49 22.36
N GLN A 33 -3.15 -13.25 23.00
CA GLN A 33 -3.20 -14.72 23.01
C GLN A 33 -4.33 -15.30 23.84
N ALA A 34 -4.77 -14.59 24.88
CA ALA A 34 -5.93 -14.98 25.68
C ALA A 34 -7.28 -14.68 25.02
N ALA A 35 -7.29 -13.93 23.91
CA ALA A 35 -8.52 -13.53 23.25
C ALA A 35 -9.06 -14.62 22.31
N GLU A 36 -10.35 -14.91 22.40
CA GLU A 36 -11.04 -15.76 21.47
C GLU A 36 -11.36 -14.99 20.18
N LEU A 37 -10.77 -15.44 19.07
CA LEU A 37 -10.97 -14.81 17.75
C LEU A 37 -12.36 -15.16 17.20
N ILE A 38 -13.06 -14.15 16.74
CA ILE A 38 -14.31 -14.30 16.04
C ILE A 38 -14.03 -14.39 14.54
N PRO A 39 -14.56 -15.40 13.84
CA PRO A 39 -14.35 -15.53 12.40
C PRO A 39 -14.65 -14.25 11.65
N ILE A 40 -13.74 -13.81 10.78
CA ILE A 40 -13.87 -12.55 10.03
C ILE A 40 -15.14 -12.49 9.17
N THR A 41 -15.62 -13.63 8.71
CA THR A 41 -16.88 -13.74 7.96
C THR A 41 -18.09 -13.33 8.80
N ARG A 42 -18.06 -13.60 10.11
CA ARG A 42 -19.09 -13.15 11.04
C ARG A 42 -19.02 -11.65 11.28
N ILE A 43 -17.82 -11.13 11.52
CA ILE A 43 -17.57 -9.69 11.68
C ILE A 43 -18.03 -8.92 10.43
N ALA A 44 -17.63 -9.38 9.26
CA ALA A 44 -18.01 -8.78 7.98
C ALA A 44 -19.54 -8.75 7.78
N ARG A 45 -20.23 -9.84 8.10
CA ARG A 45 -21.69 -9.91 8.02
C ARG A 45 -22.37 -8.92 8.96
N GLU A 46 -21.88 -8.79 10.19
CA GLU A 46 -22.38 -7.81 11.17
C GLU A 46 -22.13 -6.37 10.68
N ALA A 47 -21.02 -6.13 9.98
CA ALA A 47 -20.71 -4.87 9.33
C ALA A 47 -21.53 -4.60 8.05
N GLY A 48 -22.26 -5.60 7.55
CA GLY A 48 -23.06 -5.49 6.32
C GLY A 48 -22.30 -5.76 5.03
N ILE A 49 -21.14 -6.39 5.11
CA ILE A 49 -20.33 -6.85 3.97
C ILE A 49 -20.81 -8.25 3.57
N ARG A 50 -20.99 -8.49 2.29
CA ARG A 50 -21.49 -9.76 1.75
C ARG A 50 -20.34 -10.75 1.53
N PRO A 51 -20.57 -12.08 1.64
CA PRO A 51 -19.51 -13.07 1.43
C PRO A 51 -18.77 -12.92 0.09
N ARG A 52 -19.49 -12.61 -0.99
CA ARG A 52 -18.90 -12.41 -2.33
C ARG A 52 -17.99 -11.15 -2.42
N GLU A 53 -18.13 -10.22 -1.49
CA GLU A 53 -17.34 -8.99 -1.41
C GLU A 53 -16.05 -9.21 -0.60
N LEU A 54 -15.77 -10.45 -0.15
CA LEU A 54 -14.59 -10.81 0.64
C LEU A 54 -13.66 -11.73 -0.15
N ALA A 55 -12.37 -11.53 0.07
CA ALA A 55 -11.32 -12.51 -0.20
C ALA A 55 -10.68 -12.88 1.13
N LEU A 56 -10.87 -14.14 1.56
CA LEU A 56 -10.43 -14.62 2.87
C LEU A 56 -8.93 -14.88 2.91
N TYR A 57 -8.31 -14.52 4.01
CA TYR A 57 -6.93 -14.84 4.37
C TYR A 57 -6.91 -15.52 5.73
N GLY A 58 -7.20 -16.81 5.74
CA GLY A 58 -7.46 -17.56 6.97
C GLY A 58 -8.80 -17.19 7.60
N GLU A 59 -8.96 -17.47 8.91
CA GLU A 59 -10.20 -17.25 9.64
C GLU A 59 -10.33 -15.84 10.23
N GLY A 60 -9.20 -15.21 10.54
CA GLY A 60 -9.15 -13.95 11.30
C GLY A 60 -9.10 -12.69 10.44
N LYS A 61 -8.88 -12.78 9.13
CA LYS A 61 -8.70 -11.63 8.25
C LYS A 61 -9.22 -11.86 6.83
N ALA A 62 -9.54 -10.75 6.14
CA ALA A 62 -10.00 -10.78 4.75
C ALA A 62 -9.75 -9.44 4.07
N LYS A 63 -9.61 -9.45 2.75
CA LYS A 63 -9.71 -8.25 1.91
C LYS A 63 -11.16 -8.00 1.55
N VAL A 64 -11.56 -6.74 1.54
CA VAL A 64 -12.83 -6.30 0.98
C VAL A 64 -12.62 -5.94 -0.48
N ARG A 65 -13.38 -6.56 -1.38
CA ARG A 65 -13.30 -6.30 -2.82
C ARG A 65 -13.89 -4.94 -3.16
N LEU A 66 -13.28 -4.24 -4.12
CA LEU A 66 -13.70 -2.89 -4.51
C LEU A 66 -15.10 -2.84 -5.13
N GLU A 67 -15.61 -3.95 -5.66
CA GLU A 67 -16.99 -4.05 -6.17
C GLU A 67 -18.07 -3.71 -5.12
N ILE A 68 -17.71 -3.70 -3.83
CA ILE A 68 -18.61 -3.21 -2.77
C ILE A 68 -19.03 -1.76 -3.02
N LEU A 69 -18.14 -0.93 -3.61
CA LEU A 69 -18.40 0.50 -3.88
C LEU A 69 -19.58 0.69 -4.82
N GLU A 70 -19.79 -0.18 -5.80
CA GLU A 70 -20.96 -0.14 -6.69
C GLU A 70 -22.26 -0.21 -5.91
N ARG A 71 -22.28 -1.03 -4.85
CA ARG A 71 -23.45 -1.26 -4.02
C ARG A 71 -23.68 -0.16 -2.98
N ILE A 72 -22.61 0.38 -2.41
CA ILE A 72 -22.71 1.35 -1.29
C ILE A 72 -22.50 2.78 -1.73
N GLY A 73 -21.94 3.05 -2.91
CA GLY A 73 -21.56 4.39 -3.38
C GLY A 73 -22.69 5.40 -3.45
N LYS A 74 -23.95 4.94 -3.50
CA LYS A 74 -25.14 5.81 -3.45
C LYS A 74 -25.75 5.97 -2.04
N GLN A 75 -25.14 5.35 -1.03
CA GLN A 75 -25.61 5.51 0.35
C GLN A 75 -25.02 6.80 0.95
N PRO A 76 -25.77 7.46 1.86
CA PRO A 76 -25.22 8.61 2.55
C PRO A 76 -23.96 8.19 3.35
N PRO A 77 -22.92 9.03 3.35
CA PRO A 77 -21.69 8.73 4.08
C PRO A 77 -21.94 8.69 5.59
N GLY A 78 -21.15 7.90 6.28
CA GLY A 78 -21.09 7.90 7.74
C GLY A 78 -20.40 9.17 8.27
N LYS A 79 -20.39 9.31 9.60
CA LYS A 79 -19.57 10.34 10.25
C LYS A 79 -18.11 9.92 10.21
N TYR A 80 -17.25 10.83 9.81
CA TYR A 80 -15.80 10.66 9.83
C TYR A 80 -15.22 11.33 11.06
N ILE A 81 -14.33 10.62 11.76
CA ILE A 81 -13.60 11.10 12.93
C ILE A 81 -12.12 10.91 12.64
N ASP A 82 -11.38 12.00 12.55
CA ASP A 82 -9.94 11.96 12.37
C ASP A 82 -9.23 11.98 13.72
N VAL A 83 -8.31 11.01 13.91
CA VAL A 83 -7.47 10.91 15.10
C VAL A 83 -6.05 11.23 14.70
N THR A 84 -5.60 12.41 15.06
CA THR A 84 -4.29 12.95 14.67
C THR A 84 -3.48 13.40 15.90
N ALA A 85 -2.27 13.89 15.66
CA ALA A 85 -1.42 14.52 16.65
C ALA A 85 -0.81 15.79 16.09
N ILE A 86 -0.58 16.78 16.96
CA ILE A 86 -0.06 18.10 16.56
C ILE A 86 1.40 17.98 16.12
N THR A 87 2.21 17.22 16.87
CA THR A 87 3.67 17.10 16.65
C THR A 87 4.10 15.65 16.78
N PRO A 88 4.92 15.12 15.87
CA PRO A 88 5.48 13.76 16.01
C PRO A 88 6.48 13.71 17.16
N THR A 89 6.47 12.64 17.92
CA THR A 89 7.44 12.39 19.01
C THR A 89 8.28 11.14 18.72
N PRO A 90 9.48 11.03 19.32
CA PRO A 90 10.34 9.85 19.13
C PRO A 90 9.68 8.53 19.55
N LEU A 91 8.82 8.55 20.57
CA LEU A 91 8.17 7.35 21.12
C LEU A 91 6.79 7.07 20.50
N GLY A 92 6.23 8.00 19.71
CA GLY A 92 4.88 7.93 19.18
C GLY A 92 3.85 8.60 20.10
N GLU A 93 2.68 8.91 19.54
CA GLU A 93 1.64 9.73 20.20
C GLU A 93 0.38 8.93 20.57
N GLY A 94 0.40 7.60 20.37
CA GLY A 94 -0.73 6.74 20.70
C GLY A 94 -1.94 6.86 19.76
N LYS A 95 -1.82 7.45 18.57
CA LYS A 95 -2.93 7.62 17.61
C LYS A 95 -3.68 6.33 17.33
N THR A 96 -2.95 5.25 17.07
CA THR A 96 -3.55 3.93 16.78
C THR A 96 -4.32 3.39 17.99
N THR A 97 -3.74 3.46 19.19
CA THR A 97 -4.38 3.03 20.44
C THR A 97 -5.67 3.80 20.70
N VAL A 98 -5.64 5.13 20.52
CA VAL A 98 -6.82 6.00 20.67
C VAL A 98 -7.89 5.67 19.62
N THR A 99 -7.50 5.47 18.36
CA THR A 99 -8.45 5.12 17.28
C THR A 99 -9.17 3.81 17.57
N ILE A 100 -8.43 2.78 18.01
CA ILE A 100 -9.00 1.47 18.34
C ILE A 100 -9.89 1.58 19.58
N GLY A 101 -9.40 2.22 20.65
CA GLY A 101 -10.18 2.42 21.87
C GLY A 101 -11.46 3.20 21.64
N LEU A 102 -11.43 4.24 20.78
CA LEU A 102 -12.63 4.99 20.40
C LEU A 102 -13.62 4.10 19.62
N ALA A 103 -13.15 3.31 18.66
CA ALA A 103 -14.01 2.38 17.92
C ALA A 103 -14.65 1.33 18.84
N GLN A 104 -13.88 0.80 19.80
CA GLN A 104 -14.39 -0.10 20.84
C GLN A 104 -15.45 0.58 21.71
N ALA A 105 -15.21 1.79 22.20
CA ALA A 105 -16.16 2.54 23.00
C ALA A 105 -17.47 2.81 22.24
N LEU A 106 -17.38 3.24 21.01
CA LEU A 106 -18.54 3.45 20.13
C LEU A 106 -19.34 2.16 19.91
N GLY A 107 -18.65 1.05 19.67
CA GLY A 107 -19.29 -0.25 19.42
C GLY A 107 -19.80 -0.91 20.70
N ALA A 108 -18.94 -1.14 21.67
CA ALA A 108 -19.25 -1.93 22.86
C ALA A 108 -20.09 -1.15 23.90
N GLN A 109 -19.83 0.15 24.09
CA GLN A 109 -20.54 0.94 25.09
C GLN A 109 -21.78 1.63 24.53
N LEU A 110 -21.68 2.22 23.35
CA LEU A 110 -22.74 3.03 22.75
C LEU A 110 -23.57 2.28 21.71
N GLY A 111 -23.24 1.03 21.39
CA GLY A 111 -23.96 0.20 20.39
C GLY A 111 -23.97 0.79 18.99
N LYS A 112 -23.00 1.66 18.65
CA LYS A 112 -22.87 2.23 17.33
C LYS A 112 -22.08 1.30 16.41
N ARG A 113 -22.34 1.35 15.12
CA ARG A 113 -21.47 0.71 14.11
C ARG A 113 -20.31 1.66 13.82
N ALA A 114 -19.11 1.25 14.19
CA ALA A 114 -17.89 2.00 13.96
C ALA A 114 -16.85 1.12 13.27
N PHE A 115 -16.04 1.73 12.43
CA PHE A 115 -14.86 1.14 11.83
C PHE A 115 -13.64 1.90 12.33
N ALA A 116 -12.60 1.18 12.75
CA ALA A 116 -11.28 1.75 12.95
C ALA A 116 -10.52 1.60 11.62
N CYS A 117 -10.26 2.73 10.95
CA CYS A 117 -9.47 2.76 9.72
C CYS A 117 -8.03 3.10 10.10
N ILE A 118 -7.17 2.10 10.12
CA ILE A 118 -5.77 2.25 10.48
C ILE A 118 -4.89 1.69 9.37
N ARG A 119 -3.65 2.17 9.32
CA ARG A 119 -2.64 1.64 8.43
C ARG A 119 -1.94 0.45 9.08
N GLN A 120 -1.61 -0.58 8.31
CA GLN A 120 -0.69 -1.62 8.77
C GLN A 120 0.62 -0.97 9.21
N PRO A 121 1.12 -1.25 10.42
CA PRO A 121 2.40 -0.72 10.87
C PRO A 121 3.54 -1.34 10.07
N SER A 122 4.62 -0.57 9.87
CA SER A 122 5.88 -1.10 9.37
C SER A 122 6.69 -1.72 10.49
N LEU A 123 7.55 -2.69 10.15
CA LEU A 123 8.43 -3.33 11.12
C LEU A 123 9.50 -2.35 11.62
N GLY A 124 9.69 -2.29 12.93
CA GLY A 124 10.80 -1.59 13.57
C GLY A 124 11.84 -2.59 14.12
N PRO A 125 13.07 -2.13 14.44
CA PRO A 125 14.10 -2.99 15.04
C PRO A 125 13.69 -3.53 16.40
N THR A 126 12.76 -2.86 17.08
CA THR A 126 12.16 -3.33 18.33
C THR A 126 10.67 -3.55 18.09
N PHE A 127 10.26 -4.81 18.15
CA PHE A 127 8.89 -5.21 17.89
C PHE A 127 7.92 -4.59 18.91
N GLY A 128 6.80 -4.07 18.43
CA GLY A 128 5.75 -3.47 19.27
C GLY A 128 6.05 -2.06 19.80
N VAL A 129 7.23 -1.52 19.53
CA VAL A 129 7.60 -0.13 19.80
C VAL A 129 7.37 0.69 18.52
N LYS A 130 7.49 1.99 18.54
CA LYS A 130 7.20 2.95 17.48
C LYS A 130 7.18 2.38 16.05
N GLY A 131 6.06 2.57 15.36
CA GLY A 131 5.86 2.20 13.95
C GLY A 131 5.52 0.73 13.70
N GLY A 132 5.30 -0.08 14.75
CA GLY A 132 5.09 -1.50 14.62
C GLY A 132 4.07 -2.11 15.58
N ALA A 133 3.05 -1.36 16.02
CA ALA A 133 2.05 -1.90 16.95
C ALA A 133 0.63 -1.82 16.40
N ALA A 134 -0.11 -2.90 16.57
CA ALA A 134 -1.55 -3.00 16.31
C ALA A 134 -2.40 -2.35 17.42
N GLY A 135 -1.88 -1.35 18.10
CA GLY A 135 -2.43 -0.76 19.34
C GLY A 135 -1.68 -1.23 20.58
N GLY A 136 -2.26 -1.10 21.77
CA GLY A 136 -1.66 -1.54 23.02
C GLY A 136 -2.70 -1.79 24.11
N GLY A 137 -2.34 -2.61 25.11
CA GLY A 137 -3.27 -3.06 26.14
C GLY A 137 -4.50 -3.71 25.54
N TYR A 138 -5.66 -3.35 26.05
CA TYR A 138 -6.94 -3.81 25.51
C TYR A 138 -7.37 -3.05 24.23
N SER A 139 -6.69 -1.95 23.87
CA SER A 139 -6.94 -1.21 22.64
C SER A 139 -6.02 -1.72 21.52
N GLN A 140 -6.20 -2.97 21.10
CA GLN A 140 -5.41 -3.58 20.03
C GLN A 140 -6.29 -4.34 19.03
N ILE A 141 -5.75 -4.55 17.82
CA ILE A 141 -6.37 -5.35 16.77
C ILE A 141 -5.90 -6.79 16.88
N LEU A 142 -6.79 -7.72 16.61
CA LEU A 142 -6.54 -9.15 16.63
C LEU A 142 -6.78 -9.75 15.23
N PRO A 143 -6.00 -10.76 14.82
CA PRO A 143 -4.81 -11.31 15.50
C PRO A 143 -3.64 -10.32 15.46
N MET A 144 -3.02 -10.05 16.60
CA MET A 144 -2.00 -9.01 16.73
C MET A 144 -0.74 -9.32 15.91
N GLU A 145 -0.29 -10.55 15.94
CA GLU A 145 0.90 -11.02 15.24
C GLU A 145 0.76 -10.82 13.73
N ASP A 146 -0.38 -11.20 13.17
CA ASP A 146 -0.67 -11.03 11.75
C ASP A 146 -0.67 -9.56 11.33
N VAL A 147 -1.28 -8.69 12.15
CA VAL A 147 -1.35 -7.25 11.86
C VAL A 147 0.04 -6.63 11.91
N ASN A 148 0.87 -7.03 12.86
CA ASN A 148 2.20 -6.47 13.04
C ASN A 148 3.23 -7.03 12.03
N LEU A 149 3.14 -8.31 11.66
CA LEU A 149 4.13 -8.96 10.81
C LEU A 149 3.73 -8.92 9.33
N HIS A 150 2.59 -9.47 8.97
CA HIS A 150 2.18 -9.58 7.57
C HIS A 150 0.67 -9.77 7.44
N LEU A 151 -0.07 -8.68 7.26
CA LEU A 151 -1.53 -8.74 7.28
C LEU A 151 -2.13 -9.41 6.04
N THR A 152 -1.93 -8.84 4.84
CA THR A 152 -2.54 -9.33 3.58
C THR A 152 -1.60 -9.30 2.39
N GLY A 153 -0.35 -8.89 2.56
CA GLY A 153 0.64 -8.76 1.50
C GLY A 153 0.55 -7.49 0.66
N ASP A 154 -0.32 -6.54 0.97
CA ASP A 154 -0.43 -5.29 0.20
C ASP A 154 0.84 -4.43 0.35
N THR A 155 1.38 -4.30 1.56
CA THR A 155 2.66 -3.63 1.78
C THR A 155 3.79 -4.33 1.02
N HIS A 156 3.80 -5.68 1.00
CA HIS A 156 4.76 -6.46 0.22
C HIS A 156 4.60 -6.21 -1.30
N ALA A 157 3.38 -6.16 -1.80
CA ALA A 157 3.11 -5.86 -3.20
C ALA A 157 3.60 -4.46 -3.59
N VAL A 158 3.37 -3.46 -2.73
CA VAL A 158 3.90 -2.09 -2.93
C VAL A 158 5.42 -2.07 -2.91
N THR A 159 6.05 -2.80 -1.98
CA THR A 159 7.52 -2.96 -1.91
C THR A 159 8.06 -3.55 -3.21
N ALA A 160 7.46 -4.63 -3.70
CA ALA A 160 7.86 -5.26 -4.95
C ALA A 160 7.69 -4.33 -6.15
N ALA A 161 6.57 -3.61 -6.25
CA ALA A 161 6.30 -2.68 -7.34
C ALA A 161 7.30 -1.50 -7.35
N THR A 162 7.56 -0.90 -6.19
CA THR A 162 8.50 0.23 -6.07
C THR A 162 9.93 -0.22 -6.41
N ASN A 163 10.36 -1.36 -5.89
CA ASN A 163 11.71 -1.88 -6.15
C ASN A 163 11.88 -2.29 -7.61
N LEU A 164 10.85 -2.86 -8.24
CA LEU A 164 10.86 -3.17 -9.67
C LEU A 164 10.97 -1.88 -10.50
N LEU A 165 10.24 -0.83 -10.14
CA LEU A 165 10.33 0.47 -10.80
C LEU A 165 11.75 1.04 -10.69
N ALA A 166 12.31 1.08 -9.48
CA ALA A 166 13.68 1.57 -9.26
C ALA A 166 14.72 0.75 -10.05
N ALA A 167 14.61 -0.57 -10.03
CA ALA A 167 15.49 -1.44 -10.81
C ALA A 167 15.34 -1.23 -12.33
N ALA A 168 14.12 -1.01 -12.82
CA ALA A 168 13.85 -0.75 -14.23
C ALA A 168 14.45 0.60 -14.67
N ILE A 169 14.41 1.62 -13.81
CA ILE A 169 15.05 2.92 -14.05
C ILE A 169 16.57 2.74 -14.19
N ASP A 170 17.20 2.07 -13.23
CA ASP A 170 18.66 1.84 -13.25
C ASP A 170 19.09 1.00 -14.46
N ALA A 171 18.38 -0.09 -14.74
CA ALA A 171 18.65 -0.93 -15.91
C ALA A 171 18.51 -0.14 -17.22
N ARG A 172 17.48 0.70 -17.30
CA ARG A 172 17.26 1.54 -18.49
C ARG A 172 18.41 2.52 -18.69
N MET A 173 18.84 3.21 -17.65
CA MET A 173 19.96 4.14 -17.66
C MET A 173 21.26 3.44 -18.09
N LEU A 174 21.58 2.30 -17.46
CA LEU A 174 22.77 1.51 -17.75
C LEU A 174 22.81 1.07 -19.22
N HIS A 175 21.72 0.48 -19.71
CA HIS A 175 21.64 0.02 -21.09
C HIS A 175 21.70 1.16 -22.10
N GLU A 176 21.07 2.27 -21.84
CA GLU A 176 21.15 3.44 -22.72
C GLU A 176 22.55 4.04 -22.73
N GLY A 177 23.24 4.08 -21.59
CA GLY A 177 24.60 4.60 -21.52
C GLY A 177 25.64 3.72 -22.22
N LYS A 178 25.46 2.41 -22.23
CA LYS A 178 26.41 1.44 -22.83
C LYS A 178 26.11 1.07 -24.28
N THR A 179 24.93 1.37 -24.78
CA THR A 179 24.52 0.91 -26.13
C THR A 179 24.46 2.08 -27.14
N PRO A 180 25.12 2.01 -28.28
CA PRO A 180 24.99 2.99 -29.34
C PRO A 180 23.55 3.16 -29.84
N ASP A 181 23.21 4.34 -30.36
CA ASP A 181 21.86 4.67 -30.80
C ASP A 181 21.33 3.73 -31.90
N ASP A 182 22.17 3.35 -32.84
CA ASP A 182 21.78 2.45 -33.94
C ASP A 182 21.45 1.05 -33.43
N GLU A 183 22.17 0.57 -32.45
CA GLU A 183 21.91 -0.74 -31.83
C GLU A 183 20.63 -0.71 -30.96
N ILE A 184 20.38 0.38 -30.25
CA ILE A 184 19.12 0.57 -29.53
C ILE A 184 17.94 0.56 -30.48
N LEU A 185 18.05 1.27 -31.59
CA LEU A 185 17.05 1.30 -32.66
C LEU A 185 16.76 -0.12 -33.18
N ALA A 186 17.82 -0.82 -33.60
CA ALA A 186 17.70 -2.16 -34.17
C ALA A 186 17.03 -3.17 -33.20
N ARG A 187 17.38 -3.12 -31.93
CA ARG A 187 16.83 -4.04 -30.89
C ARG A 187 15.38 -3.75 -30.50
N ARG A 188 14.89 -2.53 -30.74
CA ARG A 188 13.58 -2.10 -30.25
C ARG A 188 12.48 -2.06 -31.28
N LEU A 189 12.82 -2.07 -32.55
CA LEU A 189 11.84 -2.19 -33.62
C LEU A 189 11.19 -3.57 -33.64
N ALA A 190 9.99 -3.64 -34.18
CA ALA A 190 9.38 -4.92 -34.51
C ALA A 190 10.23 -5.64 -35.58
N PRO A 191 10.13 -6.99 -35.69
CA PRO A 191 10.92 -7.76 -36.67
C PRO A 191 10.78 -7.29 -38.14
N ASN A 192 9.66 -6.64 -38.47
CA ASN A 192 9.39 -6.05 -39.78
C ASN A 192 9.95 -4.63 -39.96
N GLY A 193 10.70 -4.11 -38.97
CA GLY A 193 11.23 -2.76 -38.96
C GLY A 193 10.24 -1.64 -38.65
N GLU A 194 9.00 -1.98 -38.29
CA GLU A 194 7.96 -1.00 -37.98
C GLU A 194 7.93 -0.62 -36.48
N PHE A 195 7.26 0.49 -36.19
CA PHE A 195 6.98 0.88 -34.82
C PHE A 195 5.96 -0.06 -34.15
N ASN A 196 6.29 -0.58 -32.99
CA ASN A 196 5.36 -1.32 -32.16
C ASN A 196 4.35 -0.38 -31.43
N ARG A 197 3.33 -0.96 -30.81
CA ARG A 197 2.27 -0.19 -30.13
C ARG A 197 2.80 0.80 -29.07
N PRO A 198 3.72 0.45 -28.16
CA PRO A 198 4.31 1.40 -27.22
C PRO A 198 5.05 2.56 -27.89
N GLN A 199 5.74 2.29 -29.00
CA GLN A 199 6.46 3.33 -29.75
C GLN A 199 5.52 4.30 -30.44
N ARG A 200 4.44 3.82 -31.05
CA ARG A 200 3.38 4.68 -31.63
C ARG A 200 2.75 5.59 -30.58
N ALA A 201 2.42 5.06 -29.41
CA ALA A 201 1.89 5.85 -28.30
C ALA A 201 2.90 6.87 -27.75
N ARG A 202 4.20 6.60 -27.90
CA ARG A 202 5.25 7.56 -27.52
C ARG A 202 5.44 8.64 -28.59
N LEU A 203 5.34 8.30 -29.88
CA LEU A 203 5.34 9.27 -30.97
C LEU A 203 4.23 10.31 -30.77
N GLU A 204 3.01 9.86 -30.52
CA GLU A 204 1.88 10.75 -30.21
C GLU A 204 2.16 11.70 -29.04
N ARG A 205 2.70 11.16 -27.94
CA ARG A 205 3.07 11.98 -26.76
C ARG A 205 4.18 12.98 -27.01
N LEU A 206 5.09 12.67 -27.95
CA LEU A 206 6.18 13.56 -28.34
C LEU A 206 5.78 14.55 -29.43
N GLY A 207 4.57 14.41 -29.99
CA GLY A 207 4.11 15.23 -31.13
C GLY A 207 4.87 14.96 -32.41
N LEU A 208 5.41 13.72 -32.58
CA LEU A 208 6.17 13.31 -33.75
C LEU A 208 5.24 12.55 -34.71
N ASP A 209 5.26 12.95 -35.97
CA ASP A 209 4.56 12.25 -37.06
C ASP A 209 5.58 11.54 -37.98
N ALA A 210 5.55 10.20 -37.91
CA ALA A 210 6.45 9.36 -38.74
C ALA A 210 5.76 8.00 -38.97
N ALA A 211 5.79 7.54 -40.19
CA ALA A 211 5.32 6.22 -40.59
C ALA A 211 6.34 5.13 -40.18
N GLY A 212 7.61 5.44 -40.28
CA GLY A 212 8.73 4.55 -39.95
C GLY A 212 9.94 5.29 -39.36
N PRO A 213 10.92 4.54 -38.83
CA PRO A 213 12.11 5.14 -38.21
C PRO A 213 12.95 5.99 -39.17
N ALA A 214 12.89 5.70 -40.46
CA ALA A 214 13.63 6.46 -41.48
C ALA A 214 13.11 7.89 -41.66
N ASP A 215 11.84 8.12 -41.32
CA ASP A 215 11.19 9.44 -41.46
C ASP A 215 11.60 10.40 -40.35
N LEU A 216 12.21 9.89 -39.27
CA LEU A 216 12.62 10.69 -38.11
C LEU A 216 14.05 11.23 -38.29
N ALA A 217 14.24 12.50 -37.96
CA ALA A 217 15.56 13.06 -37.77
C ALA A 217 16.34 12.33 -36.66
N PRO A 218 17.68 12.32 -36.69
CA PRO A 218 18.49 11.64 -35.67
C PRO A 218 18.13 12.03 -34.24
N GLU A 219 17.86 13.31 -34.01
CA GLU A 219 17.45 13.82 -32.69
C GLU A 219 16.09 13.26 -32.23
N ASP A 220 15.11 13.21 -33.13
CA ASP A 220 13.79 12.69 -32.82
C ASP A 220 13.80 11.16 -32.62
N ARG A 221 14.66 10.45 -33.37
CA ARG A 221 14.93 9.03 -33.09
C ARG A 221 15.47 8.85 -31.68
N ARG A 222 16.43 9.65 -31.25
CA ARG A 222 16.99 9.61 -29.91
C ARG A 222 15.88 9.87 -28.87
N ARG A 223 15.07 10.90 -29.03
CA ARG A 223 13.91 11.22 -28.15
C ARG A 223 12.89 10.08 -28.09
N LEU A 224 12.69 9.36 -29.20
CA LEU A 224 11.76 8.23 -29.25
C LEU A 224 12.31 7.00 -28.52
N PHE A 225 13.59 6.67 -28.69
CA PHE A 225 14.16 5.41 -28.21
C PHE A 225 14.90 5.52 -26.88
N ARG A 226 15.33 6.71 -26.48
CA ARG A 226 15.98 6.94 -25.20
C ARG A 226 15.09 7.71 -24.23
N LEU A 227 15.33 7.50 -22.96
CA LEU A 227 14.78 8.32 -21.88
C LEU A 227 15.78 9.39 -21.44
N ASP A 228 17.07 9.16 -21.68
CA ASP A 228 18.19 10.03 -21.31
C ASP A 228 18.07 10.48 -19.83
N LEU A 229 17.91 9.49 -18.94
CA LEU A 229 17.73 9.74 -17.51
C LEU A 229 19.01 10.30 -16.92
N ASP A 230 18.87 11.42 -16.23
CA ASP A 230 19.95 12.04 -15.46
C ASP A 230 20.08 11.35 -14.09
N PRO A 231 21.18 10.65 -13.81
CA PRO A 231 21.34 9.92 -12.55
C PRO A 231 21.32 10.82 -11.32
N GLU A 232 21.72 12.10 -11.43
CA GLU A 232 21.69 13.04 -10.31
C GLU A 232 20.27 13.52 -9.97
N ARG A 233 19.32 13.35 -10.88
CA ARG A 233 17.92 13.77 -10.71
C ARG A 233 16.98 12.61 -10.39
N ILE A 234 17.51 11.40 -10.17
CA ILE A 234 16.69 10.26 -9.76
C ILE A 234 16.38 10.38 -8.26
N ALA A 235 15.13 10.71 -7.95
CA ALA A 235 14.63 10.83 -6.59
C ALA A 235 13.93 9.55 -6.07
N VAL A 236 13.65 8.58 -6.94
CA VAL A 236 12.99 7.33 -6.56
C VAL A 236 14.00 6.41 -5.87
N ASN A 237 13.77 6.17 -4.59
CA ASN A 237 14.53 5.20 -3.80
C ASN A 237 13.91 3.80 -3.89
N ARG A 238 14.72 2.81 -3.54
CA ARG A 238 14.20 1.49 -3.20
C ARG A 238 13.49 1.55 -1.86
N VAL A 239 12.68 0.54 -1.55
CA VAL A 239 11.94 0.52 -0.30
C VAL A 239 12.09 -0.82 0.41
N MET A 240 11.96 -0.77 1.74
CA MET A 240 11.93 -1.94 2.60
C MET A 240 10.88 -1.73 3.68
N ASP A 241 10.12 -2.77 4.02
CA ASP A 241 9.13 -2.67 5.12
C ASP A 241 9.76 -2.89 6.49
N ILE A 242 10.98 -2.44 6.65
CA ILE A 242 11.73 -2.43 7.92
C ILE A 242 12.34 -1.04 8.09
N ASN A 243 12.15 -0.46 9.27
CA ASN A 243 12.74 0.84 9.58
C ASN A 243 14.22 0.68 9.94
N ASP A 244 15.07 0.52 8.93
CA ASP A 244 16.52 0.40 9.07
C ASP A 244 17.21 1.73 8.69
N ARG A 245 17.80 2.40 9.69
CA ARG A 245 18.49 3.67 9.49
C ARG A 245 19.81 3.52 8.74
N MET A 246 20.44 2.35 8.77
CA MET A 246 21.73 2.11 8.12
C MET A 246 21.61 2.10 6.59
N LEU A 247 20.41 1.80 6.07
CA LEU A 247 20.14 1.76 4.64
C LEU A 247 19.66 3.11 4.04
N ARG A 248 19.55 4.15 4.85
CA ARG A 248 19.03 5.46 4.35
C ARG A 248 20.01 6.21 3.44
N ARG A 249 21.30 5.92 3.54
CA ARG A 249 22.35 6.52 2.69
C ARG A 249 23.35 5.46 2.33
N ILE A 250 23.25 4.96 1.11
CA ILE A 250 24.15 3.94 0.55
C ILE A 250 24.61 4.37 -0.83
N ARG A 251 25.61 3.69 -1.36
CA ARG A 251 25.94 3.77 -2.80
C ARG A 251 25.51 2.48 -3.47
N ILE A 252 24.94 2.61 -4.65
CA ILE A 252 24.52 1.49 -5.50
C ILE A 252 25.30 1.54 -6.83
N GLY A 253 25.28 0.43 -7.59
CA GLY A 253 25.99 0.32 -8.87
C GLY A 253 27.50 0.14 -8.68
N LEU A 254 27.92 -0.59 -7.66
CA LEU A 254 29.34 -0.82 -7.34
C LEU A 254 29.91 -2.06 -8.02
N GLY A 255 29.14 -2.79 -8.80
CA GLY A 255 29.60 -3.94 -9.58
C GLY A 255 30.47 -3.51 -10.78
N GLU A 256 31.26 -4.44 -11.29
CA GLU A 256 32.12 -4.18 -12.47
C GLU A 256 31.30 -3.80 -13.70
N ASP A 257 30.14 -4.42 -13.86
CA ASP A 257 29.23 -4.14 -14.97
C ASP A 257 28.58 -2.75 -14.86
N GLU A 258 28.48 -2.17 -13.68
CA GLU A 258 27.89 -0.86 -13.41
C GLU A 258 28.94 0.26 -13.33
N ALA A 259 30.21 -0.01 -13.63
CA ALA A 259 31.28 0.97 -13.54
C ALA A 259 30.96 2.28 -14.28
N GLY A 260 31.04 3.40 -13.57
CA GLY A 260 30.67 4.73 -14.07
C GLY A 260 29.18 5.10 -13.96
N TYR A 261 28.37 4.22 -13.39
CA TYR A 261 26.93 4.44 -13.10
C TYR A 261 26.59 4.35 -11.62
N ASP A 262 27.61 4.29 -10.77
CA ASP A 262 27.42 4.28 -9.34
C ASP A 262 26.86 5.63 -8.86
N ARG A 263 25.92 5.57 -7.93
CA ARG A 263 25.27 6.78 -7.40
C ARG A 263 24.87 6.65 -5.93
N PRO A 264 24.70 7.80 -5.23
CA PRO A 264 24.03 7.78 -3.93
C PRO A 264 22.57 7.34 -4.08
N ALA A 265 22.09 6.55 -3.14
CA ALA A 265 20.71 6.10 -3.04
C ALA A 265 20.36 5.81 -1.59
N GLY A 266 19.17 5.25 -1.36
CA GLY A 266 18.75 4.80 -0.06
C GLY A 266 17.59 3.82 -0.15
N PHE A 267 17.19 3.31 1.01
CA PHE A 267 15.94 2.60 1.18
C PHE A 267 15.00 3.44 2.04
N ASP A 268 13.85 3.76 1.50
CA ASP A 268 12.76 4.34 2.25
C ASP A 268 11.88 3.23 2.84
N ILE A 269 11.03 3.56 3.79
CA ILE A 269 10.06 2.60 4.30
C ILE A 269 8.91 2.46 3.29
N SER A 270 8.46 1.24 3.02
CA SER A 270 7.43 0.95 2.00
C SER A 270 6.19 1.83 2.13
N ALA A 271 5.80 2.13 3.38
CA ALA A 271 4.67 3.00 3.69
C ALA A 271 4.84 4.47 3.25
N ALA A 272 6.07 4.92 3.00
CA ALA A 272 6.39 6.27 2.54
C ALA A 272 6.77 6.33 1.05
N SER A 273 6.57 5.24 0.30
CA SER A 273 6.87 5.18 -1.13
C SER A 273 5.86 5.98 -1.96
N GLU A 274 6.30 6.44 -3.12
CA GLU A 274 5.47 7.09 -4.12
C GLU A 274 4.33 6.16 -4.59
N VAL A 275 4.61 4.87 -4.74
CA VAL A 275 3.60 3.87 -5.12
C VAL A 275 2.51 3.75 -4.05
N MET A 276 2.88 3.80 -2.76
CA MET A 276 1.90 3.83 -1.68
C MET A 276 1.09 5.13 -1.68
N ALA A 277 1.71 6.26 -1.98
CA ALA A 277 1.01 7.54 -2.10
C ALA A 277 -0.03 7.51 -3.22
N ILE A 278 0.34 6.98 -4.39
CA ILE A 278 -0.58 6.82 -5.53
C ILE A 278 -1.74 5.88 -5.17
N LEU A 279 -1.46 4.79 -4.46
CA LEU A 279 -2.51 3.84 -4.04
C LEU A 279 -3.50 4.46 -3.04
N ALA A 280 -3.08 5.48 -2.29
CA ALA A 280 -3.91 6.16 -1.28
C ALA A 280 -4.78 7.28 -1.86
N LEU A 281 -4.57 7.71 -3.11
CA LEU A 281 -5.38 8.69 -3.83
C LEU A 281 -6.60 8.05 -4.51
#